data_7d3df1f5d7e2477e3be2840d785a4dc0
#
_entry.id   7d3df1f5d7e2477e3be2840d785a4dc0
#
_cell.length_a   1.000
_cell.length_b   1.000
_cell.length_c   1.000
_cell.angle_alpha   90.00
_cell.angle_beta   90.00
_cell.angle_gamma   90.00
#
_symmetry.space_group_name_H-M   'P 1'
#
loop_
_entity.id
_entity.type
_entity.pdbx_description
1 polymer ?
#
loop_
_entity_poly.entity_id
_entity_poly.type
_entity_poly.pdbx_seq_one_letter_code
_entity_poly.pdbx_strand_id
1 'polypeptide(L)'
;MIEASGLAKRYGDLVAVDGVSFSVQPGEVVGFLGPNGAGKTTTMRILTGFLPPTDGRAVIDGHDIFSDPLAARRAIGYLPETPPVYPEMSVEDYLGYVAKLKDVPRRERRAGICKRIDAMEL
;
A
#
# COMPACT_ATOMS: atom_id res chain seq x y z
N MET A 1 -5.24 -0.71 -10.99
CA MET A 1 -6.32 -1.70 -10.72
C MET A 1 -5.95 -2.54 -9.50
N ILE A 2 -6.92 -2.84 -8.63
CA ILE A 2 -6.75 -3.74 -7.47
C ILE A 2 -7.78 -4.85 -7.59
N GLU A 3 -7.37 -6.08 -7.44
CA GLU A 3 -8.26 -7.25 -7.44
C GLU A 3 -7.94 -8.12 -6.23
N ALA A 4 -8.94 -8.41 -5.42
CA ALA A 4 -8.86 -9.34 -4.31
C ALA A 4 -9.88 -10.46 -4.52
N SER A 5 -9.46 -11.70 -4.38
CA SER A 5 -10.29 -12.87 -4.57
C SER A 5 -10.14 -13.84 -3.41
N GLY A 6 -11.21 -14.01 -2.63
CA GLY A 6 -11.28 -14.95 -1.51
C GLY A 6 -10.20 -14.74 -0.44
N LEU A 7 -9.74 -13.49 -0.23
CA LEU A 7 -8.69 -13.22 0.77
C LEU A 7 -9.13 -13.67 2.15
N ALA A 8 -8.33 -14.52 2.76
CA ALA A 8 -8.51 -14.98 4.12
C ALA A 8 -7.21 -14.86 4.92
N LYS A 9 -7.35 -14.57 6.21
CA LYS A 9 -6.24 -14.58 7.16
C LYS A 9 -6.67 -15.16 8.47
N ARG A 10 -5.97 -16.20 8.87
CA ARG A 10 -6.20 -16.93 10.13
C ARG A 10 -4.93 -16.96 10.97
N TYR A 11 -5.09 -16.83 12.26
CA TYR A 11 -4.05 -16.99 13.28
C TYR A 11 -4.53 -18.06 14.27
N GLY A 12 -4.17 -19.32 14.02
CA GLY A 12 -4.76 -20.44 14.73
C GLY A 12 -6.29 -20.46 14.55
N ASP A 13 -7.02 -20.39 15.64
CA ASP A 13 -8.50 -20.38 15.63
C ASP A 13 -9.10 -18.98 15.34
N LEU A 14 -8.29 -17.92 15.37
CA LEU A 14 -8.74 -16.57 15.11
C LEU A 14 -8.81 -16.30 13.59
N VAL A 15 -9.99 -16.01 13.10
CA VAL A 15 -10.23 -15.56 11.71
C VAL A 15 -10.20 -14.05 11.67
N ALA A 16 -9.12 -13.48 11.13
CA ALA A 16 -8.95 -12.03 10.99
C ALA A 16 -9.56 -11.46 9.70
N VAL A 17 -9.54 -12.25 8.62
CA VAL A 17 -10.18 -11.93 7.32
C VAL A 17 -10.76 -13.23 6.80
N ASP A 18 -12.01 -13.19 6.34
CA ASP A 18 -12.76 -14.37 5.92
C ASP A 18 -13.34 -14.21 4.49
N GLY A 19 -12.58 -14.68 3.50
CA GLY A 19 -13.04 -14.80 2.13
C GLY A 19 -13.41 -13.49 1.43
N VAL A 20 -12.70 -12.40 1.69
CA VAL A 20 -13.01 -11.07 1.13
C VAL A 20 -12.64 -11.00 -0.34
N SER A 21 -13.60 -10.59 -1.18
CA SER A 21 -13.42 -10.39 -2.62
C SER A 21 -13.93 -9.02 -3.05
N PHE A 22 -13.12 -8.28 -3.82
CA PHE A 22 -13.51 -7.01 -4.42
C PHE A 22 -12.55 -6.63 -5.55
N SER A 23 -12.95 -5.66 -6.37
CA SER A 23 -12.09 -5.05 -7.36
C SER A 23 -12.23 -3.53 -7.33
N VAL A 24 -11.13 -2.82 -7.64
CA VAL A 24 -11.09 -1.36 -7.78
C VAL A 24 -10.46 -1.05 -9.14
N GLN A 25 -11.21 -0.36 -9.98
CA GLN A 25 -10.75 -0.02 -11.33
C GLN A 25 -9.88 1.24 -11.32
N PRO A 26 -9.06 1.47 -12.36
CA PRO A 26 -8.32 2.71 -12.49
C PRO A 26 -9.25 3.93 -12.44
N GLY A 27 -8.87 4.93 -11.65
CA GLY A 27 -9.65 6.16 -11.45
C GLY A 27 -10.78 6.06 -10.41
N GLU A 28 -11.04 4.88 -9.85
CA GLU A 28 -12.01 4.74 -8.76
C GLU A 28 -11.42 5.12 -7.41
N VAL A 29 -12.27 5.69 -6.57
CA VAL A 29 -12.02 5.89 -5.14
C VAL A 29 -13.02 5.07 -4.35
N VAL A 30 -12.54 4.12 -3.58
CA VAL A 30 -13.37 3.16 -2.84
C VAL A 30 -13.13 3.30 -1.35
N GLY A 31 -14.22 3.40 -0.57
CA GLY A 31 -14.20 3.35 0.88
C GLY A 31 -14.20 1.90 1.38
N PHE A 32 -13.26 1.55 2.25
CA PHE A 32 -13.20 0.25 2.91
C PHE A 32 -13.65 0.41 4.36
N LEU A 33 -14.95 0.17 4.59
CA LEU A 33 -15.62 0.49 5.84
C LEU A 33 -15.95 -0.78 6.64
N GLY A 34 -16.01 -0.63 7.95
CA GLY A 34 -16.39 -1.69 8.87
C GLY A 34 -16.05 -1.32 10.31
N PRO A 35 -16.61 -2.03 11.32
CA PRO A 35 -16.29 -1.82 12.72
C PRO A 35 -14.84 -2.17 13.04
N ASN A 36 -14.36 -1.77 14.22
CA ASN A 36 -13.06 -2.19 14.71
C ASN A 36 -13.05 -3.72 14.88
N GLY A 37 -11.94 -4.35 14.43
CA GLY A 37 -11.83 -5.81 14.43
C GLY A 37 -12.43 -6.51 13.20
N ALA A 38 -13.01 -5.77 12.24
CA ALA A 38 -13.56 -6.34 11.00
C ALA A 38 -12.52 -6.81 9.97
N GLY A 39 -11.22 -6.72 10.29
CA GLY A 39 -10.14 -7.15 9.38
C GLY A 39 -9.67 -6.08 8.39
N LYS A 40 -10.11 -4.83 8.49
CA LYS A 40 -9.71 -3.74 7.58
C LYS A 40 -8.20 -3.57 7.49
N THR A 41 -7.53 -3.37 8.62
CA THR A 41 -6.08 -3.20 8.70
C THR A 41 -5.34 -4.43 8.21
N THR A 42 -5.83 -5.62 8.54
CA THR A 42 -5.25 -6.90 8.07
C THR A 42 -5.36 -7.02 6.56
N THR A 43 -6.50 -6.69 5.98
CA THR A 43 -6.69 -6.68 4.51
C THR A 43 -5.73 -5.68 3.86
N MET A 44 -5.62 -4.46 4.38
CA MET A 44 -4.66 -3.46 3.85
C MET A 44 -3.21 -3.93 3.94
N ARG A 45 -2.82 -4.61 5.03
CA ARG A 45 -1.48 -5.19 5.16
C ARG A 45 -1.23 -6.33 4.16
N ILE A 46 -2.26 -7.09 3.82
CA ILE A 46 -2.15 -8.11 2.76
C ILE A 46 -1.97 -7.43 1.41
N LEU A 47 -2.82 -6.48 1.03
CA LEU A 47 -2.75 -5.78 -0.24
C LEU A 47 -1.43 -5.04 -0.46
N THR A 48 -0.82 -4.54 0.60
CA THR A 48 0.48 -3.84 0.54
C THR A 48 1.70 -4.77 0.67
N GLY A 49 1.46 -6.08 0.75
CA GLY A 49 2.51 -7.09 0.81
C GLY A 49 3.28 -7.15 2.14
N PHE A 50 2.73 -6.58 3.24
CA PHE A 50 3.29 -6.71 4.57
C PHE A 50 2.96 -8.04 5.23
N LEU A 51 1.88 -8.67 4.81
CA LEU A 51 1.35 -9.87 5.43
C LEU A 51 0.89 -10.85 4.34
N PRO A 52 1.37 -12.09 4.31
CA PRO A 52 0.84 -13.08 3.39
C PRO A 52 -0.58 -13.49 3.81
N PRO A 53 -1.51 -13.68 2.87
CA PRO A 53 -2.81 -14.27 3.18
C PRO A 53 -2.63 -15.74 3.57
N THR A 54 -3.60 -16.29 4.31
CA THR A 54 -3.69 -17.75 4.56
C THR A 54 -4.29 -18.45 3.34
N ASP A 55 -5.23 -17.76 2.66
CA ASP A 55 -5.89 -18.24 1.45
C ASP A 55 -6.31 -17.04 0.59
N GLY A 56 -6.64 -17.32 -0.65
CA GLY A 56 -7.03 -16.31 -1.62
C GLY A 56 -5.86 -15.62 -2.32
N ARG A 57 -6.18 -14.62 -3.12
CA ARG A 57 -5.24 -13.95 -4.01
C ARG A 57 -5.51 -12.47 -4.08
N ALA A 58 -4.44 -11.66 -4.23
CA ALA A 58 -4.57 -10.26 -4.57
C ALA A 58 -3.60 -9.87 -5.70
N VAL A 59 -4.09 -9.06 -6.62
CA VAL A 59 -3.36 -8.56 -7.79
C VAL A 59 -3.43 -7.05 -7.79
N ILE A 60 -2.27 -6.40 -7.90
CA ILE A 60 -2.13 -4.95 -7.98
C ILE A 60 -1.50 -4.60 -9.32
N ASP A 61 -2.23 -3.86 -10.12
CA ASP A 61 -1.80 -3.42 -11.46
C ASP A 61 -1.25 -4.57 -12.33
N GLY A 62 -1.94 -5.73 -12.30
CA GLY A 62 -1.55 -6.94 -13.02
C GLY A 62 -0.49 -7.81 -12.34
N HIS A 63 0.07 -7.37 -11.19
CA HIS A 63 1.09 -8.10 -10.45
C HIS A 63 0.51 -8.77 -9.21
N ASP A 64 0.68 -10.07 -9.09
CA ASP A 64 0.29 -10.82 -7.91
C ASP A 64 1.23 -10.48 -6.73
N ILE A 65 0.64 -10.09 -5.60
CA ILE A 65 1.39 -9.63 -4.41
C ILE A 65 2.28 -10.71 -3.79
N PHE A 66 2.05 -11.97 -4.10
CA PHE A 66 2.77 -13.10 -3.55
C PHE A 66 3.84 -13.63 -4.52
N SER A 67 3.49 -13.82 -5.79
CA SER A 67 4.41 -14.35 -6.79
C SER A 67 5.31 -13.28 -7.43
N ASP A 68 4.85 -12.00 -7.47
CA ASP A 68 5.61 -10.86 -7.99
C ASP A 68 5.56 -9.65 -7.03
N PRO A 69 6.06 -9.81 -5.79
CA PRO A 69 5.90 -8.82 -4.74
C PRO A 69 6.61 -7.49 -5.03
N LEU A 70 7.72 -7.50 -5.76
CA LEU A 70 8.47 -6.28 -6.06
C LEU A 70 7.73 -5.39 -7.05
N ALA A 71 7.20 -5.95 -8.12
CA ALA A 71 6.43 -5.20 -9.10
C ALA A 71 5.12 -4.68 -8.48
N ALA A 72 4.40 -5.51 -7.72
CA ALA A 72 3.21 -5.09 -7.00
C ALA A 72 3.50 -3.91 -6.05
N ARG A 73 4.55 -3.97 -5.24
CA ARG A 73 4.93 -2.88 -4.31
C ARG A 73 5.35 -1.59 -5.01
N ARG A 74 5.96 -1.68 -6.19
CA ARG A 74 6.29 -0.50 -7.00
C ARG A 74 5.06 0.25 -7.50
N ALA A 75 3.96 -0.48 -7.73
CA ALA A 75 2.68 0.09 -8.16
C ALA A 75 1.83 0.67 -7.00
N ILE A 76 2.28 0.53 -5.73
CA ILE A 76 1.52 0.93 -4.54
C ILE A 76 2.09 2.20 -3.92
N GLY A 77 1.23 3.19 -3.66
CA GLY A 77 1.45 4.19 -2.63
C GLY A 77 0.64 3.81 -1.38
N TYR A 78 1.28 3.80 -0.21
CA TYR A 78 0.62 3.43 1.04
C TYR A 78 0.90 4.43 2.14
N LEU A 79 -0.16 4.92 2.76
CA LEU A 79 -0.11 5.75 3.95
C LEU A 79 -0.80 5.00 5.09
N PRO A 80 -0.06 4.47 6.07
CA PRO A 80 -0.65 3.84 7.25
C PRO A 80 -1.22 4.88 8.22
N GLU A 81 -2.04 4.43 9.18
CA GLU A 81 -2.61 5.26 10.25
C GLU A 81 -1.50 5.99 11.05
N THR A 82 -0.39 5.31 11.30
CA THR A 82 0.81 5.92 11.88
C THR A 82 1.90 5.93 10.81
N PRO A 83 2.13 7.07 10.14
CA PRO A 83 3.16 7.17 9.11
C PRO A 83 4.56 6.94 9.70
N PRO A 84 5.42 6.15 9.04
CA PRO A 84 6.80 5.94 9.46
C PRO A 84 7.68 7.12 9.06
N VAL A 85 7.46 8.27 9.69
CA VAL A 85 8.27 9.46 9.47
C VAL A 85 9.42 9.52 10.49
N TYR A 86 10.49 10.20 10.10
CA TYR A 86 11.62 10.50 10.96
C TYR A 86 11.52 11.97 11.39
N PRO A 87 11.13 12.27 12.65
CA PRO A 87 10.88 13.64 13.10
C PRO A 87 12.09 14.58 12.98
N GLU A 88 13.29 14.01 12.97
CA GLU A 88 14.56 14.73 12.82
C GLU A 88 14.89 15.10 11.35
N MET A 89 14.18 14.54 10.38
CA MET A 89 14.39 14.84 8.97
C MET A 89 13.53 16.04 8.53
N SER A 90 14.08 16.88 7.67
CA SER A 90 13.26 17.84 6.94
C SER A 90 12.32 17.14 5.96
N VAL A 91 11.25 17.82 5.55
CA VAL A 91 10.31 17.29 4.53
C VAL A 91 11.06 16.95 3.22
N GLU A 92 11.96 17.82 2.79
CA GLU A 92 12.75 17.61 1.57
C GLU A 92 13.67 16.39 1.69
N ASP A 93 14.35 16.22 2.82
CA ASP A 93 15.23 15.08 3.08
C ASP A 93 14.46 13.77 3.12
N TYR A 94 13.31 13.77 3.80
CA TYR A 94 12.44 12.60 3.86
C TYR A 94 11.92 12.20 2.48
N LEU A 95 11.44 13.15 1.68
CA LEU A 95 11.00 12.89 0.31
C LEU A 95 12.16 12.41 -0.57
N GLY A 96 13.35 12.96 -0.37
CA GLY A 96 14.58 12.50 -1.04
C GLY A 96 14.94 11.06 -0.70
N TYR A 97 14.80 10.68 0.56
CA TYR A 97 14.99 9.32 1.05
C TYR A 97 13.97 8.35 0.43
N VAL A 98 12.67 8.70 0.48
CA VAL A 98 11.60 7.88 -0.11
C VAL A 98 11.77 7.74 -1.62
N ALA A 99 12.15 8.80 -2.32
CA ALA A 99 12.42 8.75 -3.77
C ALA A 99 13.56 7.80 -4.12
N LYS A 100 14.57 7.67 -3.26
CA LYS A 100 15.65 6.68 -3.42
C LYS A 100 15.13 5.26 -3.23
N LEU A 101 14.34 5.02 -2.19
CA LEU A 101 13.74 3.70 -1.91
C LEU A 101 12.79 3.23 -3.02
N LYS A 102 12.12 4.17 -3.70
CA LYS A 102 11.21 3.90 -4.81
C LYS A 102 11.91 3.86 -6.18
N ASP A 103 13.25 3.83 -6.21
CA ASP A 103 14.06 3.80 -7.43
C ASP A 103 13.75 4.94 -8.42
N VAL A 104 13.29 6.09 -7.93
CA VAL A 104 13.08 7.27 -8.79
C VAL A 104 14.42 7.70 -9.38
N PRO A 105 14.55 7.88 -10.70
CA PRO A 105 15.79 8.29 -11.33
C PRO A 105 16.34 9.60 -10.75
N ARG A 106 17.64 9.67 -10.47
CA ARG A 106 18.28 10.82 -9.81
C ARG A 106 17.94 12.16 -10.47
N ARG A 107 17.87 12.19 -11.81
CA ARG A 107 17.53 13.39 -12.60
C ARG A 107 16.10 13.90 -12.35
N GLU A 108 15.19 13.04 -11.91
CA GLU A 108 13.76 13.34 -11.74
C GLU A 108 13.41 13.65 -10.27
N ARG A 109 14.28 13.28 -9.31
CA ARG A 109 13.98 13.38 -7.87
C ARG A 109 13.71 14.82 -7.45
N ARG A 110 14.61 15.76 -7.79
CA ARG A 110 14.49 17.17 -7.36
C ARG A 110 13.19 17.81 -7.87
N ALA A 111 12.92 17.70 -9.17
CA ALA A 111 11.70 18.23 -9.75
C ALA A 111 10.43 17.57 -9.16
N GLY A 112 10.48 16.26 -8.95
CA GLY A 112 9.38 15.52 -8.32
C GLY A 112 9.14 15.91 -6.88
N ILE A 113 10.17 16.20 -6.09
CA ILE A 113 10.07 16.64 -4.70
C ILE A 113 9.48 18.05 -4.64
N CYS A 114 10.03 19.02 -5.40
CA CYS A 114 9.52 20.38 -5.46
C CYS A 114 8.02 20.40 -5.84
N LYS A 115 7.64 19.67 -6.87
CA LYS A 115 6.24 19.57 -7.30
C LYS A 115 5.30 19.07 -6.18
N ARG A 116 5.76 18.16 -5.32
CA ARG A 116 4.93 17.64 -4.22
C ARG A 116 4.86 18.60 -3.05
N ILE A 117 5.96 19.27 -2.72
CA ILE A 117 6.00 20.32 -1.70
C ILE A 117 5.05 21.44 -2.09
N ASP A 118 5.13 21.92 -3.34
CA ASP A 118 4.26 22.98 -3.86
C ASP A 118 2.78 22.57 -3.83
N ALA A 119 2.48 21.33 -4.23
CA ALA A 119 1.10 20.82 -4.23
C ALA A 119 0.48 20.69 -2.82
N MET A 120 1.30 20.65 -1.78
CA MET A 120 0.87 20.57 -0.37
C MET A 120 0.97 21.92 0.34
N GLU A 121 1.33 22.99 -0.38
CA GLU A 121 1.48 24.34 0.17
C GLU A 121 2.50 24.42 1.33
N LEU A 122 3.53 23.62 1.26
CA LEU A 122 4.60 23.55 2.27
C LEU A 122 5.78 24.46 1.95
#